data_6cdf16b7d6fa497e9144c4d0a4e873e3
#
_entry.id   6cdf16b7d6fa497e9144c4d0a4e873e3
#
_cell.length_a   1.000
_cell.length_b   1.000
_cell.length_c   1.000
_cell.angle_alpha   90.00
_cell.angle_beta   90.00
_cell.angle_gamma   90.00
#
_symmetry.space_group_name_H-M   'P 1'
#
loop_
_entity.id
_entity.type
_entity.pdbx_description
1 polymer ?
#
loop_
_entity_poly.entity_id
_entity_poly.type
_entity_poly.pdbx_seq_one_letter_code
_entity_poly.pdbx_strand_id
1 'polypeptide(L)'
;NILVISLVGIPLEQRLGMKRFAGIYLIGLFGGSFAWYLFNIDSTTPALGASGAAFGLFGAYLAGWPKDEIPFPLILIRKWPVIYLALFYFAIEVFRAYSSYGLSRPSDVAHMAHLGGFILCYVTLPLIAKGGPTPLGVEAGGPSSSPEVFAKQRRMKKSMKKLDAVEDPWS
;
A
#
# COMPACT_ATOMS: atom_id res chain seq x y z
N ASN A 1 12.81 7.35 3.95
CA ASN A 1 11.55 6.87 4.55
C ASN A 1 10.43 7.92 4.52
N ILE A 2 10.70 9.16 4.92
CA ILE A 2 9.69 10.25 4.94
C ILE A 2 9.12 10.47 3.53
N LEU A 3 9.96 10.51 2.52
CA LEU A 3 9.52 10.68 1.13
C LEU A 3 8.56 9.55 0.70
N VAL A 4 8.93 8.30 0.95
CA VAL A 4 8.09 7.13 0.62
C VAL A 4 6.78 7.16 1.39
N ILE A 5 6.84 7.40 2.71
CA ILE A 5 5.64 7.49 3.55
C ILE A 5 4.71 8.60 3.06
N SER A 6 5.26 9.75 2.62
CA SER A 6 4.43 10.83 2.08
C SER A 6 3.82 10.47 0.72
N LEU A 7 4.61 9.91 -0.20
CA LEU A 7 4.14 9.62 -1.56
C LEU A 7 3.17 8.44 -1.64
N VAL A 8 3.39 7.42 -0.83
CA VAL A 8 2.60 6.19 -0.80
C VAL A 8 1.58 6.22 0.33
N GLY A 9 1.98 6.72 1.49
CA GLY A 9 1.17 6.71 2.70
C GLY A 9 -0.02 7.67 2.63
N ILE A 10 0.16 8.90 2.14
CA ILE A 10 -0.95 9.87 2.06
C ILE A 10 -2.09 9.35 1.17
N PRO A 11 -1.85 8.90 -0.08
CA PRO A 11 -2.92 8.31 -0.89
C PRO A 11 -3.52 7.06 -0.26
N LEU A 12 -2.71 6.22 0.38
CA LEU A 12 -3.18 5.01 1.04
C LEU A 12 -4.06 5.32 2.27
N GLU A 13 -3.68 6.33 3.06
CA GLU A 13 -4.51 6.81 4.17
C GLU A 13 -5.86 7.34 3.69
N GLN A 14 -5.87 8.09 2.60
CA GLN A 14 -7.11 8.57 1.98
C GLN A 14 -8.05 7.42 1.57
N ARG A 15 -7.47 6.28 1.18
CA ARG A 15 -8.21 5.06 0.81
C ARG A 15 -8.74 4.29 2.02
N LEU A 16 -7.94 4.18 3.06
CA LEU A 16 -8.20 3.33 4.24
C LEU A 16 -8.84 4.07 5.41
N GLY A 17 -8.59 5.36 5.51
CA GLY A 17 -8.80 6.15 6.72
C GLY A 17 -7.71 5.90 7.78
N MET A 18 -7.51 6.89 8.65
CA MET A 18 -6.40 6.94 9.60
C MET A 18 -6.22 5.66 10.44
N LYS A 19 -7.31 5.10 10.99
CA LYS A 19 -7.22 3.93 11.89
C LYS A 19 -6.65 2.69 11.19
N ARG A 20 -7.12 2.41 9.97
CA ARG A 20 -6.64 1.27 9.19
C ARG A 20 -5.24 1.51 8.63
N PHE A 21 -4.97 2.73 8.20
CA PHE A 21 -3.64 3.14 7.79
C PHE A 21 -2.62 2.94 8.91
N ALA A 22 -2.92 3.42 10.13
CA ALA A 22 -2.06 3.21 11.29
C ALA A 22 -1.87 1.72 11.60
N GLY A 23 -2.93 0.91 11.48
CA GLY A 23 -2.83 -0.54 11.64
C GLY A 23 -1.88 -1.18 10.63
N ILE A 24 -1.99 -0.84 9.34
CA ILE A 24 -1.09 -1.32 8.28
C ILE A 24 0.34 -0.85 8.53
N TYR A 25 0.53 0.41 8.92
CA TYR A 25 1.86 0.94 9.25
C TYR A 25 2.52 0.13 10.37
N LEU A 26 1.80 -0.14 11.46
CA LEU A 26 2.30 -0.93 12.58
C LEU A 26 2.57 -2.38 12.19
N ILE A 27 1.72 -3.00 11.37
CA ILE A 27 1.95 -4.35 10.84
C ILE A 27 3.24 -4.38 10.02
N GLY A 28 3.47 -3.40 9.16
CA GLY A 28 4.71 -3.30 8.38
C GLY A 28 5.94 -3.10 9.26
N LEU A 29 5.82 -2.27 10.31
CA LEU A 29 6.89 -2.01 11.27
C LEU A 29 7.27 -3.29 12.04
N PHE A 30 6.30 -3.89 12.72
CA PHE A 30 6.56 -5.08 13.55
C PHE A 30 6.86 -6.32 12.71
N GLY A 31 6.16 -6.50 11.59
CA GLY A 31 6.41 -7.60 10.67
C GLY A 31 7.79 -7.53 10.01
N GLY A 32 8.22 -6.32 9.64
CA GLY A 32 9.57 -6.09 9.15
C GLY A 32 10.62 -6.39 10.22
N SER A 33 10.44 -5.88 11.43
CA SER A 33 11.35 -6.13 12.57
C SER A 33 11.44 -7.63 12.90
N PHE A 34 10.31 -8.32 12.88
CA PHE A 34 10.27 -9.76 13.12
C PHE A 34 10.97 -10.56 12.02
N ALA A 35 10.74 -10.22 10.75
CA ALA A 35 11.43 -10.86 9.64
C ALA A 35 12.94 -10.65 9.72
N TRP A 36 13.40 -9.41 10.03
CA TRP A 36 14.81 -9.17 10.24
C TRP A 36 15.37 -10.02 11.37
N TYR A 37 14.70 -10.10 12.51
CA TYR A 37 15.11 -10.92 13.65
C TYR A 37 15.30 -12.38 13.28
N LEU A 38 14.38 -12.99 12.53
CA LEU A 38 14.48 -14.39 12.13
C LEU A 38 15.74 -14.71 11.30
N PHE A 39 16.21 -13.76 10.51
CA PHE A 39 17.41 -13.93 9.68
C PHE A 39 18.70 -13.43 10.34
N ASN A 40 18.62 -12.84 11.54
CA ASN A 40 19.75 -12.23 12.23
C ASN A 40 19.69 -12.50 13.75
N ILE A 41 19.34 -13.74 14.14
CA ILE A 41 19.15 -14.13 15.54
C ILE A 41 20.42 -13.89 16.38
N ASP A 42 21.59 -14.12 15.79
CA ASP A 42 22.89 -13.96 16.45
C ASP A 42 23.48 -12.56 16.30
N SER A 43 22.76 -11.63 15.67
CA SER A 43 23.26 -10.28 15.46
C SER A 43 23.14 -9.44 16.72
N THR A 44 24.24 -8.81 17.11
CA THR A 44 24.27 -7.80 18.17
C THR A 44 23.91 -6.39 17.66
N THR A 45 23.81 -6.22 16.36
CA THR A 45 23.48 -4.93 15.72
C THR A 45 21.96 -4.79 15.63
N PRO A 46 21.35 -3.75 16.20
CA PRO A 46 19.91 -3.55 16.12
C PRO A 46 19.51 -3.08 14.72
N ALA A 47 18.37 -3.56 14.22
CA ALA A 47 17.73 -2.95 13.06
C ALA A 47 16.97 -1.68 13.49
N LEU A 48 17.34 -0.55 12.92
CA LEU A 48 16.73 0.74 13.21
C LEU A 48 16.07 1.33 11.96
N GLY A 49 14.85 1.84 12.11
CA GLY A 49 14.21 2.64 11.08
C GLY A 49 12.80 2.22 10.72
N ALA A 50 12.03 3.17 10.21
CA ALA A 50 10.66 2.99 9.74
C ALA A 50 10.57 2.37 8.32
N SER A 51 11.68 1.89 7.76
CA SER A 51 11.73 1.42 6.39
C SER A 51 10.92 0.15 6.15
N GLY A 52 10.86 -0.76 7.14
CA GLY A 52 9.98 -1.92 7.07
C GLY A 52 8.50 -1.52 6.93
N ALA A 53 8.06 -0.50 7.67
CA ALA A 53 6.73 0.06 7.52
C ALA A 53 6.55 0.74 6.15
N ALA A 54 7.53 1.52 5.67
CA ALA A 54 7.48 2.18 4.37
C ALA A 54 7.32 1.16 3.23
N PHE A 55 8.08 0.07 3.24
CA PHE A 55 7.91 -1.05 2.30
C PHE A 55 6.58 -1.77 2.51
N GLY A 56 6.11 -1.88 3.73
CA GLY A 56 4.78 -2.40 4.06
C GLY A 56 3.65 -1.60 3.40
N LEU A 57 3.75 -0.27 3.38
CA LEU A 57 2.79 0.59 2.68
C LEU A 57 2.76 0.31 1.17
N PHE A 58 3.91 0.07 0.52
CA PHE A 58 3.96 -0.37 -0.87
C PHE A 58 3.24 -1.71 -1.08
N GLY A 59 3.51 -2.70 -0.21
CA GLY A 59 2.85 -4.00 -0.27
C GLY A 59 1.33 -3.88 -0.12
N ALA A 60 0.87 -3.11 0.84
CA ALA A 60 -0.55 -2.83 1.05
C ALA A 60 -1.17 -2.13 -0.16
N TYR A 61 -0.51 -1.11 -0.69
CA TYR A 61 -1.03 -0.37 -1.84
C TYR A 61 -1.13 -1.26 -3.09
N LEU A 62 -0.10 -2.09 -3.32
CA LEU A 62 -0.12 -3.07 -4.41
C LEU A 62 -1.30 -4.05 -4.28
N ALA A 63 -1.58 -4.53 -3.06
CA ALA A 63 -2.67 -5.46 -2.82
C ALA A 63 -4.06 -4.84 -3.06
N GLY A 64 -4.21 -3.54 -2.74
CA GLY A 64 -5.50 -2.86 -2.82
C GLY A 64 -5.76 -2.14 -4.14
N TRP A 65 -4.79 -1.36 -4.59
CA TRP A 65 -4.95 -0.42 -5.71
C TRP A 65 -3.74 -0.41 -6.65
N PRO A 66 -3.43 -1.54 -7.32
CA PRO A 66 -2.24 -1.70 -8.16
C PRO A 66 -2.20 -0.77 -9.37
N LYS A 67 -3.36 -0.32 -9.83
CA LYS A 67 -3.50 0.56 -11.02
C LYS A 67 -3.49 2.05 -10.69
N ASP A 68 -3.52 2.41 -9.40
CA ASP A 68 -3.43 3.82 -9.02
C ASP A 68 -2.09 4.40 -9.44
N GLU A 69 -2.12 5.66 -9.87
CA GLU A 69 -0.93 6.37 -10.28
C GLU A 69 -0.47 7.32 -9.16
N ILE A 70 0.76 7.14 -8.72
CA ILE A 70 1.39 8.01 -7.74
C ILE A 70 2.55 8.80 -8.37
N PRO A 71 2.75 10.07 -7.98
CA PRO A 71 3.88 10.85 -8.46
C PRO A 71 5.17 10.28 -7.85
N PHE A 72 6.16 9.98 -8.70
CA PHE A 72 7.46 9.52 -8.23
C PHE A 72 8.56 10.46 -8.68
N PRO A 73 9.23 11.18 -7.76
CA PRO A 73 10.13 12.29 -8.10
C PRO A 73 11.44 11.84 -8.75
N LEU A 74 11.86 10.58 -8.63
CA LEU A 74 13.15 10.09 -9.16
C LEU A 74 13.12 9.82 -10.67
N ILE A 75 11.96 9.71 -11.30
CA ILE A 75 11.82 9.45 -12.72
C ILE A 75 10.90 10.52 -13.33
N LEU A 76 11.42 11.73 -13.51
CA LEU A 76 10.81 12.81 -14.33
C LEU A 76 9.40 13.27 -13.90
N ILE A 77 9.12 13.46 -12.60
CA ILE A 77 7.85 14.08 -12.13
C ILE A 77 6.60 13.45 -12.80
N ARG A 78 6.72 12.22 -13.28
CA ARG A 78 5.65 11.49 -13.94
C ARG A 78 4.90 10.61 -12.95
N LYS A 79 3.61 10.52 -13.11
CA LYS A 79 2.80 9.56 -12.38
C LYS A 79 3.04 8.15 -12.92
N TRP A 80 3.26 7.21 -12.02
CA TRP A 80 3.48 5.81 -12.33
C TRP A 80 2.46 4.92 -11.63
N PRO A 81 1.92 3.90 -12.29
CA PRO A 81 1.12 2.89 -11.64
C PRO A 81 1.86 2.22 -10.49
N VAL A 82 1.17 2.08 -9.35
CA VAL A 82 1.73 1.49 -8.13
C VAL A 82 2.35 0.12 -8.38
N ILE A 83 1.73 -0.69 -9.25
CA ILE A 83 2.24 -2.03 -9.57
C ILE A 83 3.68 -2.02 -10.06
N TYR A 84 4.04 -1.09 -10.94
CA TYR A 84 5.41 -1.06 -11.46
C TYR A 84 6.41 -0.60 -10.40
N LEU A 85 6.05 0.39 -9.61
CA LEU A 85 6.92 0.90 -8.53
C LEU A 85 7.09 -0.15 -7.44
N ALA A 86 6.01 -0.76 -6.98
CA ALA A 86 6.04 -1.75 -5.92
C ALA A 86 6.84 -3.00 -6.32
N LEU A 87 6.61 -3.53 -7.53
CA LEU A 87 7.34 -4.70 -8.02
C LEU A 87 8.81 -4.38 -8.28
N PHE A 88 9.12 -3.20 -8.80
CA PHE A 88 10.51 -2.78 -9.03
C PHE A 88 11.30 -2.70 -7.71
N TYR A 89 10.75 -2.03 -6.70
CA TYR A 89 11.39 -1.95 -5.39
C TYR A 89 11.47 -3.31 -4.71
N PHE A 90 10.43 -4.12 -4.79
CA PHE A 90 10.44 -5.48 -4.27
C PHE A 90 11.55 -6.33 -4.91
N ALA A 91 11.68 -6.29 -6.23
CA ALA A 91 12.72 -7.03 -6.95
C ALA A 91 14.13 -6.57 -6.56
N ILE A 92 14.35 -5.27 -6.40
CA ILE A 92 15.63 -4.73 -5.90
C ILE A 92 15.93 -5.27 -4.50
N GLU A 93 14.96 -5.27 -3.59
CA GLU A 93 15.18 -5.77 -2.23
C GLU A 93 15.44 -7.28 -2.19
N VAL A 94 14.76 -8.07 -3.02
CA VAL A 94 15.06 -9.51 -3.17
C VAL A 94 16.50 -9.72 -3.67
N PHE A 95 16.93 -8.95 -4.68
CA PHE A 95 18.29 -9.04 -5.21
C PHE A 95 19.34 -8.64 -4.16
N ARG A 96 19.09 -7.57 -3.41
CA ARG A 96 19.99 -7.11 -2.35
C ARG A 96 20.04 -8.08 -1.18
N ALA A 97 18.89 -8.64 -0.76
CA ALA A 97 18.83 -9.66 0.26
C ALA A 97 19.63 -10.92 -0.19
N TYR A 98 19.45 -11.38 -1.42
CA TYR A 98 20.23 -12.47 -1.98
C TYR A 98 21.73 -12.15 -2.01
N SER A 99 22.12 -10.94 -2.39
CA SER A 99 23.53 -10.52 -2.39
C SER A 99 24.11 -10.50 -0.98
N SER A 100 23.35 -10.06 0.01
CA SER A 100 23.81 -9.98 1.40
C SER A 100 23.95 -11.36 2.05
N TYR A 101 22.93 -12.20 1.94
CA TYR A 101 22.89 -13.50 2.61
C TYR A 101 23.45 -14.64 1.75
N GLY A 102 23.13 -14.66 0.46
CA GLY A 102 23.54 -15.73 -0.45
C GLY A 102 25.00 -15.61 -0.95
N LEU A 103 25.46 -14.38 -1.19
CA LEU A 103 26.80 -14.09 -1.67
C LEU A 103 27.74 -13.56 -0.57
N SER A 104 27.29 -13.55 0.69
CA SER A 104 28.05 -13.08 1.86
C SER A 104 28.64 -11.67 1.68
N ARG A 105 27.90 -10.77 1.03
CA ARG A 105 28.29 -9.38 0.87
C ARG A 105 27.63 -8.54 1.98
N PRO A 106 28.39 -8.03 2.96
CA PRO A 106 27.84 -7.26 4.05
C PRO A 106 27.00 -6.09 3.57
N SER A 107 25.87 -5.85 4.22
CA SER A 107 25.01 -4.69 3.97
C SER A 107 24.54 -4.11 5.29
N ASP A 108 24.64 -2.80 5.42
CA ASP A 108 24.12 -2.05 6.60
C ASP A 108 22.59 -1.87 6.54
N VAL A 109 21.94 -2.35 5.46
CA VAL A 109 20.51 -2.24 5.23
C VAL A 109 19.81 -3.54 5.60
N ALA A 110 18.75 -3.43 6.37
CA ALA A 110 17.93 -4.57 6.82
C ALA A 110 16.94 -5.03 5.72
N HIS A 111 17.46 -5.62 4.63
CA HIS A 111 16.65 -6.03 3.47
C HIS A 111 15.51 -7.00 3.85
N MET A 112 15.74 -7.89 4.81
CA MET A 112 14.70 -8.81 5.29
C MET A 112 13.57 -8.08 6.03
N ALA A 113 13.86 -6.94 6.69
CA ALA A 113 12.82 -6.10 7.26
C ALA A 113 11.92 -5.47 6.17
N HIS A 114 12.52 -5.05 5.06
CA HIS A 114 11.78 -4.50 3.93
C HIS A 114 10.85 -5.55 3.30
N LEU A 115 11.39 -6.73 3.01
CA LEU A 115 10.63 -7.84 2.41
C LEU A 115 9.52 -8.33 3.37
N GLY A 116 9.84 -8.49 4.65
CA GLY A 116 8.87 -8.91 5.68
C GLY A 116 7.72 -7.92 5.82
N GLY A 117 8.04 -6.63 5.93
CA GLY A 117 7.03 -5.57 5.97
C GLY A 117 6.14 -5.56 4.74
N PHE A 118 6.75 -5.61 3.55
CA PHE A 118 6.04 -5.64 2.27
C PHE A 118 5.07 -6.83 2.17
N ILE A 119 5.57 -8.05 2.36
CA ILE A 119 4.78 -9.27 2.23
C ILE A 119 3.64 -9.31 3.25
N LEU A 120 3.94 -8.99 4.51
CA LEU A 120 2.94 -9.06 5.56
C LEU A 120 1.80 -8.06 5.33
N CYS A 121 2.11 -6.83 4.94
CA CYS A 121 1.08 -5.83 4.63
C CYS A 121 0.30 -6.17 3.35
N TYR A 122 0.96 -6.75 2.33
CA TYR A 122 0.28 -7.24 1.13
C TYR A 122 -0.79 -8.29 1.46
N VAL A 123 -0.44 -9.27 2.29
CA VAL A 123 -1.35 -10.37 2.66
C VAL A 123 -2.44 -9.92 3.62
N THR A 124 -2.13 -9.00 4.54
CA THR A 124 -3.08 -8.58 5.58
C THR A 124 -4.04 -7.47 5.13
N LEU A 125 -3.69 -6.69 4.10
CA LEU A 125 -4.55 -5.61 3.64
C LEU A 125 -6.00 -6.04 3.35
N PRO A 126 -6.28 -7.12 2.61
CA PRO A 126 -7.65 -7.55 2.32
C PRO A 126 -8.49 -7.80 3.57
N LEU A 127 -7.87 -8.21 4.67
CA LEU A 127 -8.53 -8.46 5.95
C LEU A 127 -8.88 -7.15 6.67
N ILE A 128 -7.97 -6.16 6.63
CA ILE A 128 -8.10 -4.87 7.32
C ILE A 128 -9.02 -3.92 6.54
N ALA A 129 -8.95 -3.94 5.21
CA ALA A 129 -9.73 -3.08 4.35
C ALA A 129 -11.20 -3.52 4.20
N LYS A 130 -11.54 -4.72 4.65
CA LYS A 130 -12.88 -5.27 4.53
C LYS A 130 -13.91 -4.37 5.24
N GLY A 131 -14.92 -3.89 4.48
CA GLY A 131 -15.98 -3.01 5.01
C GLY A 131 -15.54 -1.57 5.32
N GLY A 132 -14.37 -1.13 4.85
CA GLY A 132 -13.85 0.22 5.05
C GLY A 132 -14.51 1.29 4.19
N PRO A 133 -14.44 2.58 4.60
CA PRO A 133 -14.90 3.68 3.77
C PRO A 133 -14.07 3.76 2.49
N THR A 134 -14.76 3.81 1.36
CA THR A 134 -14.13 4.12 0.07
C THR A 134 -14.26 5.63 -0.13
N PRO A 135 -13.17 6.38 -0.33
CA PRO A 135 -13.26 7.80 -0.67
C PRO A 135 -14.12 8.03 -1.91
N LEU A 136 -14.87 9.11 -1.93
CA LEU A 136 -15.67 9.52 -3.08
C LEU A 136 -14.77 9.63 -4.32
N GLY A 137 -15.21 9.06 -5.44
CA GLY A 137 -14.47 9.07 -6.72
C GLY A 137 -13.53 7.88 -6.96
N VAL A 138 -13.49 6.92 -6.05
CA VAL A 138 -12.69 5.70 -6.23
C VAL A 138 -13.47 4.68 -7.05
N GLU A 139 -12.87 4.17 -8.12
CA GLU A 139 -13.46 3.08 -8.89
C GLU A 139 -13.74 1.86 -8.02
N ALA A 140 -14.91 1.27 -8.23
CA ALA A 140 -15.35 0.10 -7.54
C ALA A 140 -14.48 -1.11 -7.94
N GLY A 141 -13.72 -1.68 -7.01
CA GLY A 141 -12.87 -2.85 -7.26
C GLY A 141 -11.77 -3.08 -6.23
N GLY A 142 -11.52 -2.10 -5.35
CA GLY A 142 -10.57 -2.30 -4.26
C GLY A 142 -11.16 -3.12 -3.10
N PRO A 143 -10.32 -3.68 -2.21
CA PRO A 143 -10.74 -4.52 -1.09
C PRO A 143 -11.67 -3.82 -0.07
N SER A 144 -11.79 -2.50 -0.15
CA SER A 144 -12.69 -1.70 0.70
C SER A 144 -14.09 -1.48 0.13
N SER A 145 -14.37 -1.95 -1.11
CA SER A 145 -15.69 -1.85 -1.71
C SER A 145 -16.61 -2.96 -1.19
N SER A 146 -17.39 -2.65 -0.16
CA SER A 146 -18.44 -3.57 0.28
C SER A 146 -19.62 -3.59 -0.69
N PRO A 147 -20.38 -4.69 -0.79
CA PRO A 147 -21.61 -4.75 -1.58
C PRO A 147 -22.61 -3.62 -1.25
N GLU A 148 -22.62 -3.16 -0.01
CA GLU A 148 -23.47 -2.07 0.47
C GLU A 148 -23.08 -0.69 -0.12
N VAL A 149 -21.77 -0.44 -0.26
CA VAL A 149 -21.26 0.80 -0.90
C VAL A 149 -21.65 0.81 -2.38
N PHE A 150 -21.55 -0.34 -3.06
CA PHE A 150 -22.03 -0.47 -4.45
C PHE A 150 -23.52 -0.26 -4.57
N ALA A 151 -24.31 -0.81 -3.67
CA ALA A 151 -25.76 -0.64 -3.66
C ALA A 151 -26.13 0.83 -3.45
N LYS A 152 -25.45 1.52 -2.53
CA LYS A 152 -25.64 2.94 -2.26
C LYS A 152 -25.25 3.82 -3.47
N GLN A 153 -24.11 3.56 -4.09
CA GLN A 153 -23.68 4.29 -5.29
C GLN A 153 -24.63 4.07 -6.48
N ARG A 154 -25.11 2.84 -6.69
CA ARG A 154 -26.13 2.55 -7.72
C ARG A 154 -27.43 3.29 -7.47
N ARG A 155 -27.87 3.35 -6.20
CA ARG A 155 -29.09 4.11 -5.82
C ARG A 155 -28.91 5.61 -6.07
N MET A 156 -27.78 6.19 -5.68
CA MET A 156 -27.45 7.59 -5.91
C MET A 156 -27.40 7.93 -7.41
N LYS A 157 -26.69 7.09 -8.23
CA LYS A 157 -26.59 7.29 -9.66
C LYS A 157 -27.96 7.18 -10.37
N LYS A 158 -28.83 6.29 -9.89
CA LYS A 158 -30.20 6.15 -10.40
C LYS A 158 -31.10 7.34 -9.99
N SER A 159 -30.85 7.90 -8.80
CA SER A 159 -31.55 9.09 -8.32
C SER A 159 -31.14 10.34 -9.09
N MET A 160 -29.83 10.53 -9.33
CA MET A 160 -29.31 11.62 -10.17
C MET A 160 -29.88 11.57 -11.59
N LYS A 161 -29.86 10.38 -12.22
CA LYS A 161 -30.43 10.21 -13.58
C LYS A 161 -31.94 10.48 -13.66
N LYS A 162 -32.66 10.32 -12.54
CA LYS A 162 -34.06 10.72 -12.47
C LYS A 162 -34.24 12.23 -12.34
N LEU A 163 -33.34 12.91 -11.62
CA LEU A 163 -33.33 14.36 -11.49
C LEU A 163 -33.01 15.02 -12.84
N ASP A 164 -31.96 14.53 -13.52
CA ASP A 164 -31.59 15.01 -14.87
C ASP A 164 -32.73 14.84 -15.89
N ALA A 165 -33.54 13.78 -15.76
CA ALA A 165 -34.68 13.53 -16.64
C ALA A 165 -35.92 14.39 -16.31
N VAL A 166 -35.96 15.02 -15.12
CA VAL A 166 -37.05 15.94 -14.71
C VAL A 166 -36.70 17.39 -15.06
N GLU A 167 -35.40 17.71 -15.19
CA GLU A 167 -34.93 19.05 -15.56
C GLU A 167 -34.91 19.33 -17.07
N ASP A 168 -35.24 18.34 -17.92
CA ASP A 168 -35.41 18.57 -19.35
C ASP A 168 -36.93 18.56 -19.74
N PRO A 169 -37.57 19.75 -19.66
CA PRO A 169 -39.01 19.87 -19.98
C PRO A 169 -39.33 19.76 -21.46
N TRP A 170 -38.31 19.51 -22.33
CA TRP A 170 -38.43 19.51 -23.76
C TRP A 170 -38.05 18.16 -24.44
N SER A 171 -37.81 17.09 -23.65
CA SER A 171 -37.54 15.74 -24.17
C SER A 171 -38.79 14.88 -24.34
#